data_2f6e4aa280d6ba4e4bc23254200f72c1
#
_entry.id   2f6e4aa280d6ba4e4bc23254200f72c1
#
_cell.length_a   1.000
_cell.length_b   1.000
_cell.length_c   1.000
_cell.angle_alpha   90.00
_cell.angle_beta   90.00
_cell.angle_gamma   90.00
#
_symmetry.space_group_name_H-M   'P 1'
#
loop_
_entity.id
_entity.type
_entity.pdbx_description
1 polymer ?
#
loop_
_entity_poly.entity_id
_entity_poly.type
_entity_poly.pdbx_seq_one_letter_code
_entity_poly.pdbx_strand_id
1 'polypeptide(L)'
;MTDTALRAEALGKRFGRRRGGWALRECGFRLPTGRVCALVGPNGAGKSTLLALAAGLLPPTEGRLTVLGTSPAEARPRVGFVAQDKPLYPQLTVAETLLMGAGLNPGRWEADVAERIVAGGDLDPKARVRTLSGGQRTRVALALALGKRPELLLMDEPMADLDPLARHELMGTLMAEAAQYGTTIVMSSHVVAELEDSCDHLLLVGGGRIRLAGEIDDLRAAHRRVSGAAGTAGLDGHTVVESRTTGRQLTALIRPAGPLTGDWRASVPSLEELVLAHLRNPQAPALTTAPAVAEESAA
;
A
#
# COMPACT_ATOMS: atom_id res chain seq x y z
N MET A 1 22.90 5.27 -0.80
CA MET A 1 21.47 5.12 -1.24
C MET A 1 20.64 5.14 0.03
N THR A 2 19.53 5.87 0.05
CA THR A 2 18.64 5.90 1.24
C THR A 2 17.90 4.57 1.35
N ASP A 3 18.02 3.92 2.48
CA ASP A 3 17.44 2.60 2.77
C ASP A 3 15.90 2.66 3.04
N THR A 4 15.31 3.82 2.82
CA THR A 4 13.93 4.12 3.17
C THR A 4 13.21 4.84 2.01
N ALA A 5 12.14 4.22 1.52
CA ALA A 5 11.30 4.80 0.48
C ALA A 5 10.30 5.82 1.05
N LEU A 6 9.63 5.47 2.15
CA LEU A 6 8.70 6.36 2.85
C LEU A 6 8.96 6.35 4.36
N ARG A 7 9.00 7.54 4.97
CA ARG A 7 9.04 7.70 6.42
C ARG A 7 8.07 8.77 6.85
N ALA A 8 7.11 8.41 7.69
CA ALA A 8 6.13 9.31 8.28
C ALA A 8 6.40 9.46 9.78
N GLU A 9 6.38 10.70 10.28
CA GLU A 9 6.57 11.06 11.67
C GLU A 9 5.44 11.96 12.12
N ALA A 10 4.55 11.44 12.98
CA ALA A 10 3.34 12.11 13.46
C ALA A 10 2.53 12.78 12.33
N LEU A 11 2.52 12.15 11.14
CA LEU A 11 1.92 12.70 9.94
C LEU A 11 0.42 12.88 10.11
N GLY A 12 -0.07 14.09 9.82
CA GLY A 12 -1.47 14.43 9.86
C GLY A 12 -1.91 15.24 8.65
N LYS A 13 -3.13 14.96 8.16
CA LYS A 13 -3.79 15.74 7.11
C LYS A 13 -5.24 15.99 7.47
N ARG A 14 -5.61 17.26 7.52
CA ARG A 14 -6.98 17.71 7.74
C ARG A 14 -7.47 18.53 6.54
N PHE A 15 -8.71 18.30 6.13
CA PHE A 15 -9.38 19.09 5.10
C PHE A 15 -10.42 20.02 5.73
N GLY A 16 -10.52 21.28 5.22
CA GLY A 16 -11.47 22.30 5.69
C GLY A 16 -11.01 23.08 6.91
N ARG A 17 -11.54 24.33 7.06
CA ARG A 17 -11.07 25.28 8.08
C ARG A 17 -11.77 25.18 9.45
N ARG A 18 -13.03 24.76 9.55
CA ARG A 18 -13.80 24.76 10.82
C ARG A 18 -14.54 23.46 11.18
N ARG A 19 -14.91 22.61 10.20
CA ARG A 19 -15.60 21.31 10.41
C ARG A 19 -14.99 20.17 9.61
N GLY A 20 -13.85 20.41 8.93
CA GLY A 20 -13.17 19.39 8.16
C GLY A 20 -12.58 18.33 9.08
N GLY A 21 -12.85 17.05 8.76
CA GLY A 21 -12.33 15.93 9.50
C GLY A 21 -10.85 15.68 9.19
N TRP A 22 -10.18 14.97 10.10
CA TRP A 22 -8.87 14.41 9.87
C TRP A 22 -8.99 13.25 8.88
N ALA A 23 -8.31 13.34 7.75
CA ALA A 23 -8.14 12.22 6.84
C ALA A 23 -7.00 11.30 7.33
N LEU A 24 -5.94 11.90 7.89
CA LEU A 24 -4.83 11.21 8.56
C LEU A 24 -4.48 11.95 9.84
N ARG A 25 -4.13 11.21 10.90
CA ARG A 25 -3.78 11.77 12.19
C ARG A 25 -2.72 10.92 12.88
N GLU A 26 -1.64 11.58 13.32
CA GLU A 26 -0.56 10.95 14.10
C GLU A 26 -0.02 9.65 13.44
N CYS A 27 0.06 9.63 12.10
CA CYS A 27 0.57 8.46 11.39
C CYS A 27 2.10 8.40 11.51
N GLY A 28 2.60 7.27 12.00
CA GLY A 28 4.03 6.96 12.07
C GLY A 28 4.30 5.62 11.42
N PHE A 29 5.20 5.57 10.43
CA PHE A 29 5.64 4.33 9.79
C PHE A 29 6.93 4.54 8.99
N ARG A 30 7.57 3.43 8.64
CA ARG A 30 8.71 3.38 7.74
C ARG A 30 8.49 2.26 6.72
N LEU A 31 8.73 2.54 5.44
CA LEU A 31 8.75 1.58 4.35
C LEU A 31 10.16 1.56 3.75
N PRO A 32 10.87 0.44 3.77
CA PRO A 32 12.17 0.30 3.12
C PRO A 32 12.06 0.41 1.59
N THR A 33 13.18 0.67 0.91
CA THR A 33 13.28 0.62 -0.56
C THR A 33 13.21 -0.82 -1.07
N GLY A 34 12.79 -0.99 -2.33
CA GLY A 34 12.73 -2.30 -3.00
C GLY A 34 11.60 -3.21 -2.54
N ARG A 35 10.66 -2.71 -1.73
CA ARG A 35 9.52 -3.49 -1.22
C ARG A 35 8.26 -3.28 -2.05
N VAL A 36 7.41 -4.32 -2.07
CA VAL A 36 6.06 -4.24 -2.61
C VAL A 36 5.08 -4.17 -1.45
N CYS A 37 4.50 -3.00 -1.25
CA CYS A 37 3.68 -2.68 -0.09
C CYS A 37 2.20 -2.65 -0.43
N ALA A 38 1.41 -3.42 0.31
CA ALA A 38 -0.05 -3.34 0.35
C ALA A 38 -0.49 -2.20 1.29
N LEU A 39 -1.13 -1.16 0.75
CA LEU A 39 -1.79 -0.11 1.52
C LEU A 39 -3.28 -0.43 1.64
N VAL A 40 -3.69 -1.00 2.77
CA VAL A 40 -5.03 -1.56 2.97
C VAL A 40 -5.84 -0.72 3.96
N GLY A 41 -7.15 -0.73 3.80
CA GLY A 41 -8.09 -0.07 4.70
C GLY A 41 -9.44 0.20 4.02
N PRO A 42 -10.51 0.44 4.80
CA PRO A 42 -11.83 0.71 4.26
C PRO A 42 -11.85 2.02 3.44
N ASN A 43 -12.93 2.21 2.69
CA ASN A 43 -13.15 3.46 1.96
C ASN A 43 -13.21 4.63 2.95
N GLY A 44 -12.55 5.73 2.60
CA GLY A 44 -12.43 6.91 3.48
C GLY A 44 -11.42 6.78 4.62
N ALA A 45 -10.66 5.69 4.73
CA ALA A 45 -9.65 5.52 5.77
C ALA A 45 -8.45 6.46 5.65
N GLY A 46 -8.21 7.07 4.47
CA GLY A 46 -7.10 7.98 4.23
C GLY A 46 -6.03 7.45 3.25
N LYS A 47 -6.24 6.29 2.60
CA LYS A 47 -5.31 5.68 1.65
C LYS A 47 -4.89 6.64 0.52
N SER A 48 -5.88 7.15 -0.24
CA SER A 48 -5.64 8.11 -1.34
C SER A 48 -4.99 9.40 -0.85
N THR A 49 -5.34 9.86 0.37
CA THR A 49 -4.70 11.02 0.98
C THR A 49 -3.23 10.76 1.28
N LEU A 50 -2.88 9.59 1.81
CA LEU A 50 -1.50 9.20 2.07
C LEU A 50 -0.68 9.13 0.78
N LEU A 51 -1.23 8.51 -0.25
CA LEU A 51 -0.59 8.44 -1.58
C LEU A 51 -0.40 9.83 -2.19
N ALA A 52 -1.39 10.71 -2.11
CA ALA A 52 -1.29 12.09 -2.61
C ALA A 52 -0.24 12.93 -1.85
N LEU A 53 -0.09 12.72 -0.54
CA LEU A 53 0.97 13.33 0.25
C LEU A 53 2.35 12.79 -0.19
N ALA A 54 2.49 11.48 -0.38
CA ALA A 54 3.73 10.85 -0.82
C ALA A 54 4.11 11.24 -2.26
N ALA A 55 3.12 11.41 -3.15
CA ALA A 55 3.33 11.95 -4.50
C ALA A 55 3.66 13.46 -4.51
N GLY A 56 3.63 14.13 -3.36
CA GLY A 56 3.88 15.56 -3.24
C GLY A 56 2.76 16.44 -3.81
N LEU A 57 1.56 15.88 -4.01
CA LEU A 57 0.39 16.62 -4.53
C LEU A 57 -0.31 17.41 -3.44
N LEU A 58 -0.14 17.01 -2.19
CA LEU A 58 -0.71 17.67 -1.02
C LEU A 58 0.39 17.93 0.02
N PRO A 59 0.41 19.08 0.69
CA PRO A 59 1.24 19.28 1.88
C PRO A 59 0.58 18.63 3.11
N PRO A 60 1.35 18.12 4.07
CA PRO A 60 0.82 17.72 5.37
C PRO A 60 0.26 18.91 6.14
N THR A 61 -0.65 18.67 7.08
CA THR A 61 -1.14 19.68 8.03
C THR A 61 -0.28 19.68 9.29
N GLU A 62 0.17 18.48 9.70
CA GLU A 62 1.02 18.27 10.88
C GLU A 62 2.03 17.15 10.57
N GLY A 63 3.12 17.14 11.33
CA GLY A 63 4.16 16.13 11.20
C GLY A 63 4.98 16.26 9.93
N ARG A 64 5.65 15.16 9.58
CA ARG A 64 6.58 15.11 8.43
C ARG A 64 6.39 13.83 7.63
N LEU A 65 6.53 13.96 6.32
CA LEU A 65 6.68 12.82 5.40
C LEU A 65 7.97 13.01 4.59
N THR A 66 8.82 12.00 4.61
CA THR A 66 10.03 11.93 3.78
C THR A 66 9.84 10.86 2.73
N VAL A 67 10.21 11.14 1.50
CA VAL A 67 10.10 10.27 0.33
C VAL A 67 11.50 10.14 -0.30
N LEU A 68 12.02 8.92 -0.39
CA LEU A 68 13.34 8.64 -0.94
C LEU A 68 14.44 9.54 -0.32
N GLY A 69 14.33 9.81 0.99
CA GLY A 69 15.29 10.61 1.74
C GLY A 69 15.11 12.13 1.63
N THR A 70 14.13 12.63 0.83
CA THR A 70 13.90 14.06 0.60
C THR A 70 12.46 14.45 0.89
N SER A 71 12.10 15.71 0.70
CA SER A 71 10.68 16.12 0.77
C SER A 71 9.89 15.51 -0.40
N PRO A 72 8.57 15.27 -0.23
CA PRO A 72 7.75 14.73 -1.32
C PRO A 72 7.80 15.58 -2.60
N ALA A 73 7.93 16.90 -2.47
CA ALA A 73 8.02 17.82 -3.62
C ALA A 73 9.32 17.61 -4.42
N GLU A 74 10.45 17.46 -3.74
CA GLU A 74 11.76 17.20 -4.34
C GLU A 74 11.86 15.79 -4.93
N ALA A 75 11.15 14.82 -4.32
CA ALA A 75 11.13 13.45 -4.79
C ALA A 75 10.31 13.23 -6.07
N ARG A 76 9.44 14.16 -6.47
CA ARG A 76 8.52 14.01 -7.63
C ARG A 76 9.17 13.47 -8.90
N PRO A 77 10.38 13.91 -9.32
CA PRO A 77 11.03 13.34 -10.51
C PRO A 77 11.28 11.82 -10.41
N ARG A 78 11.39 11.29 -9.19
CA ARG A 78 11.71 9.88 -8.88
C ARG A 78 10.50 9.06 -8.51
N VAL A 79 9.31 9.68 -8.45
CA VAL A 79 8.04 9.05 -8.03
C VAL A 79 7.10 8.93 -9.22
N GLY A 80 6.61 7.71 -9.50
CA GLY A 80 5.48 7.46 -10.37
C GLY A 80 4.19 7.46 -9.55
N PHE A 81 3.10 8.04 -10.08
CA PHE A 81 1.80 8.02 -9.42
C PHE A 81 0.68 7.70 -10.39
N VAL A 82 -0.07 6.67 -10.08
CA VAL A 82 -1.31 6.29 -10.79
C VAL A 82 -2.48 6.56 -9.85
N ALA A 83 -3.21 7.63 -10.12
CA ALA A 83 -4.40 8.01 -9.37
C ALA A 83 -5.59 7.11 -9.71
N GLN A 84 -6.55 6.98 -8.79
CA GLN A 84 -7.75 6.16 -8.94
C GLN A 84 -8.58 6.56 -10.16
N ASP A 85 -8.76 7.87 -10.40
CA ASP A 85 -9.53 8.43 -11.51
C ASP A 85 -8.75 8.47 -12.84
N LYS A 86 -7.44 8.15 -12.83
CA LYS A 86 -6.57 8.11 -14.02
C LYS A 86 -6.79 9.33 -14.91
N PRO A 87 -6.38 10.54 -14.48
CA PRO A 87 -6.67 11.80 -15.15
C PRO A 87 -5.83 11.95 -16.44
N LEU A 88 -6.24 11.22 -17.48
CA LEU A 88 -5.67 11.26 -18.81
C LEU A 88 -6.44 12.25 -19.68
N TYR A 89 -5.75 12.87 -20.66
CA TYR A 89 -6.40 13.79 -21.61
C TYR A 89 -7.25 13.01 -22.62
N PRO A 90 -8.59 13.13 -22.60
CA PRO A 90 -9.49 12.25 -23.37
C PRO A 90 -9.38 12.47 -24.89
N GLN A 91 -8.86 13.63 -25.33
CA GLN A 91 -8.72 14.00 -26.75
C GLN A 91 -7.46 13.40 -27.38
N LEU A 92 -6.41 13.14 -26.58
CA LEU A 92 -5.16 12.59 -27.08
C LEU A 92 -5.32 11.12 -27.48
N THR A 93 -4.55 10.70 -28.45
CA THR A 93 -4.33 9.27 -28.73
C THR A 93 -3.38 8.66 -27.69
N VAL A 94 -3.29 7.33 -27.65
CA VAL A 94 -2.31 6.62 -26.80
C VAL A 94 -0.90 7.10 -27.15
N ALA A 95 -0.53 7.14 -28.43
CA ALA A 95 0.80 7.59 -28.85
C ALA A 95 1.09 9.05 -28.44
N GLU A 96 0.14 9.96 -28.65
CA GLU A 96 0.28 11.37 -28.23
C GLU A 96 0.41 11.49 -26.70
N THR A 97 -0.27 10.62 -25.95
CA THR A 97 -0.18 10.57 -24.48
C THR A 97 1.23 10.15 -24.04
N LEU A 98 1.84 9.15 -24.69
CA LEU A 98 3.21 8.74 -24.39
C LEU A 98 4.24 9.83 -24.79
N LEU A 99 4.04 10.49 -25.94
CA LEU A 99 4.88 11.64 -26.35
C LEU A 99 4.80 12.79 -25.35
N MET A 100 3.62 13.09 -24.84
CA MET A 100 3.45 14.06 -23.77
C MET A 100 4.22 13.63 -22.50
N GLY A 101 4.14 12.35 -22.12
CA GLY A 101 4.91 11.77 -21.01
C GLY A 101 6.42 12.00 -21.18
N ALA A 102 6.94 11.74 -22.39
CA ALA A 102 8.34 11.98 -22.74
C ALA A 102 8.71 13.46 -22.60
N GLY A 103 7.88 14.34 -23.14
CA GLY A 103 8.13 15.80 -23.08
C GLY A 103 8.11 16.38 -21.66
N LEU A 104 7.33 15.80 -20.77
CA LEU A 104 7.22 16.21 -19.35
C LEU A 104 8.33 15.62 -18.47
N ASN A 105 9.07 14.60 -18.93
CA ASN A 105 10.12 13.93 -18.17
C ASN A 105 11.47 13.88 -18.95
N PRO A 106 12.04 15.03 -19.36
CA PRO A 106 13.26 15.06 -20.15
C PRO A 106 14.42 14.41 -19.37
N GLY A 107 15.16 13.51 -20.04
CA GLY A 107 16.31 12.80 -19.46
C GLY A 107 15.95 11.66 -18.49
N ARG A 108 14.67 11.40 -18.25
CA ARG A 108 14.20 10.30 -17.38
C ARG A 108 13.12 9.43 -18.05
N TRP A 109 12.88 9.62 -19.33
CA TRP A 109 11.86 8.84 -20.04
C TRP A 109 12.50 7.70 -20.84
N GLU A 110 11.97 6.50 -20.65
CA GLU A 110 12.32 5.31 -21.43
C GLU A 110 11.11 4.87 -22.27
N ALA A 111 11.15 5.20 -23.56
CA ALA A 111 10.07 4.94 -24.49
C ALA A 111 9.76 3.45 -24.60
N ASP A 112 10.80 2.60 -24.69
CA ASP A 112 10.66 1.13 -24.82
C ASP A 112 9.85 0.50 -23.68
N VAL A 113 9.94 1.07 -22.47
CA VAL A 113 9.17 0.60 -21.30
C VAL A 113 7.72 0.95 -21.46
N ALA A 114 7.43 2.22 -21.77
CA ALA A 114 6.06 2.68 -21.93
C ALA A 114 5.35 1.98 -23.10
N GLU A 115 6.05 1.82 -24.23
CA GLU A 115 5.54 1.13 -25.43
C GLU A 115 5.27 -0.35 -25.17
N ARG A 116 6.16 -1.05 -24.48
CA ARG A 116 5.98 -2.47 -24.09
C ARG A 116 4.75 -2.66 -23.21
N ILE A 117 4.50 -1.76 -22.24
CA ILE A 117 3.33 -1.83 -21.38
C ILE A 117 2.04 -1.63 -22.19
N VAL A 118 2.03 -0.71 -23.14
CA VAL A 118 0.90 -0.48 -24.03
C VAL A 118 0.68 -1.67 -24.96
N ALA A 119 1.73 -2.19 -25.59
CA ALA A 119 1.67 -3.32 -26.52
C ALA A 119 1.14 -4.59 -25.85
N GLY A 120 1.52 -4.86 -24.59
CA GLY A 120 1.03 -6.01 -23.81
C GLY A 120 -0.49 -6.03 -23.59
N GLY A 121 -1.22 -4.94 -23.92
CA GLY A 121 -2.67 -4.86 -23.82
C GLY A 121 -3.39 -4.72 -25.15
N ASP A 122 -2.74 -5.02 -26.27
CA ASP A 122 -3.29 -4.88 -27.61
C ASP A 122 -3.93 -3.49 -27.87
N LEU A 123 -3.36 -2.43 -27.26
CA LEU A 123 -3.88 -1.08 -27.45
C LEU A 123 -3.40 -0.51 -28.80
N ASP A 124 -4.36 -0.09 -29.62
CA ASP A 124 -4.04 0.69 -30.82
C ASP A 124 -3.43 2.05 -30.43
N PRO A 125 -2.17 2.34 -30.83
CA PRO A 125 -1.53 3.64 -30.54
C PRO A 125 -2.32 4.85 -31.07
N LYS A 126 -3.18 4.65 -32.06
CA LYS A 126 -4.04 5.69 -32.66
C LYS A 126 -5.40 5.84 -31.95
N ALA A 127 -5.75 4.90 -31.07
CA ALA A 127 -6.99 5.00 -30.30
C ALA A 127 -6.96 6.22 -29.39
N ARG A 128 -8.07 6.95 -29.30
CA ARG A 128 -8.20 8.10 -28.39
C ARG A 128 -8.48 7.63 -26.97
N VAL A 129 -7.90 8.27 -25.97
CA VAL A 129 -8.06 7.93 -24.54
C VAL A 129 -9.54 7.86 -24.14
N ARG A 130 -10.42 8.72 -24.68
CA ARG A 130 -11.87 8.70 -24.40
C ARG A 130 -12.57 7.40 -24.81
N THR A 131 -12.02 6.65 -25.77
CA THR A 131 -12.62 5.41 -26.30
C THR A 131 -12.10 4.17 -25.57
N LEU A 132 -11.09 4.31 -24.71
CA LEU A 132 -10.48 3.21 -23.97
C LEU A 132 -11.39 2.70 -22.86
N SER A 133 -11.37 1.39 -22.63
CA SER A 133 -11.96 0.78 -21.43
C SER A 133 -11.26 1.23 -20.15
N GLY A 134 -11.82 0.96 -18.98
CA GLY A 134 -11.19 1.24 -17.69
C GLY A 134 -9.82 0.59 -17.56
N GLY A 135 -9.71 -0.69 -17.89
CA GLY A 135 -8.45 -1.43 -17.88
C GLY A 135 -7.41 -0.90 -18.85
N GLN A 136 -7.82 -0.54 -20.06
CA GLN A 136 -6.93 0.09 -21.04
C GLN A 136 -6.41 1.45 -20.57
N ARG A 137 -7.24 2.27 -19.91
CA ARG A 137 -6.79 3.53 -19.27
C ARG A 137 -5.82 3.27 -18.13
N THR A 138 -6.04 2.24 -17.32
CA THR A 138 -5.09 1.83 -16.28
C THR A 138 -3.74 1.50 -16.89
N ARG A 139 -3.72 0.76 -17.99
CA ARG A 139 -2.48 0.39 -18.69
C ARG A 139 -1.74 1.60 -19.27
N VAL A 140 -2.44 2.56 -19.85
CA VAL A 140 -1.84 3.82 -20.32
C VAL A 140 -1.29 4.65 -19.15
N ALA A 141 -2.03 4.77 -18.05
CA ALA A 141 -1.55 5.48 -16.86
C ALA A 141 -0.31 4.81 -16.25
N LEU A 142 -0.27 3.46 -16.24
CA LEU A 142 0.90 2.69 -15.81
C LEU A 142 2.09 2.90 -16.76
N ALA A 143 1.87 2.91 -18.07
CA ALA A 143 2.92 3.19 -19.05
C ALA A 143 3.55 4.58 -18.85
N LEU A 144 2.74 5.60 -18.54
CA LEU A 144 3.24 6.93 -18.18
C LEU A 144 4.05 6.91 -16.87
N ALA A 145 3.59 6.19 -15.87
CA ALA A 145 4.26 6.12 -14.58
C ALA A 145 5.59 5.37 -14.65
N LEU A 146 5.64 4.22 -15.33
CA LEU A 146 6.84 3.38 -15.46
C LEU A 146 7.81 3.86 -16.53
N GLY A 147 7.33 4.49 -17.62
CA GLY A 147 8.18 5.09 -18.62
C GLY A 147 9.10 6.18 -18.07
N LYS A 148 8.74 6.77 -16.94
CA LYS A 148 9.55 7.74 -16.18
C LYS A 148 10.69 7.08 -15.37
N ARG A 149 10.75 5.76 -15.27
CA ARG A 149 11.69 5.00 -14.42
C ARG A 149 11.67 5.47 -12.96
N PRO A 150 10.56 5.31 -12.27
CA PRO A 150 10.44 5.74 -10.90
C PRO A 150 11.21 4.79 -9.96
N GLU A 151 11.76 5.35 -8.88
CA GLU A 151 12.31 4.58 -7.76
C GLU A 151 11.20 4.18 -6.77
N LEU A 152 10.10 4.97 -6.76
CA LEU A 152 8.89 4.69 -6.00
C LEU A 152 7.66 4.83 -6.91
N LEU A 153 6.88 3.75 -7.03
CA LEU A 153 5.61 3.72 -7.73
C LEU A 153 4.47 3.69 -6.72
N LEU A 154 3.59 4.68 -6.78
CA LEU A 154 2.40 4.80 -5.95
C LEU A 154 1.17 4.56 -6.82
N MET A 155 0.27 3.67 -6.39
CA MET A 155 -0.94 3.35 -7.16
C MET A 155 -2.18 3.31 -6.26
N ASP A 156 -3.19 4.08 -6.64
CA ASP A 156 -4.45 4.16 -5.91
C ASP A 156 -5.52 3.30 -6.58
N GLU A 157 -5.83 2.17 -5.96
CA GLU A 157 -6.79 1.15 -6.40
C GLU A 157 -6.59 0.74 -7.89
N PRO A 158 -5.39 0.34 -8.30
CA PRO A 158 -5.07 0.08 -9.71
C PRO A 158 -5.84 -1.11 -10.31
N MET A 159 -6.35 -2.01 -9.46
CA MET A 159 -7.04 -3.24 -9.87
C MET A 159 -8.56 -3.07 -10.03
N ALA A 160 -9.14 -1.93 -9.61
CA ALA A 160 -10.59 -1.77 -9.49
C ALA A 160 -11.38 -1.98 -10.81
N ASP A 161 -10.78 -1.57 -11.94
CA ASP A 161 -11.42 -1.63 -13.25
C ASP A 161 -10.93 -2.80 -14.13
N LEU A 162 -10.21 -3.76 -13.55
CA LEU A 162 -9.60 -4.86 -14.28
C LEU A 162 -10.37 -6.17 -14.08
N ASP A 163 -10.51 -6.94 -15.14
CA ASP A 163 -10.91 -8.34 -15.04
C ASP A 163 -9.78 -9.20 -14.43
N PRO A 164 -10.05 -10.45 -14.02
CA PRO A 164 -9.06 -11.29 -13.36
C PRO A 164 -7.79 -11.54 -14.18
N LEU A 165 -7.87 -11.68 -15.51
CA LEU A 165 -6.71 -11.89 -16.36
C LEU A 165 -5.85 -10.63 -16.42
N ALA A 166 -6.47 -9.47 -16.66
CA ALA A 166 -5.77 -8.19 -16.70
C ALA A 166 -5.11 -7.84 -15.36
N ARG A 167 -5.73 -8.24 -14.22
CA ARG A 167 -5.10 -8.11 -12.89
C ARG A 167 -3.83 -8.94 -12.77
N HIS A 168 -3.90 -10.19 -13.21
CA HIS A 168 -2.74 -11.10 -13.17
C HIS A 168 -1.58 -10.57 -14.03
N GLU A 169 -1.86 -10.11 -15.26
CA GLU A 169 -0.88 -9.49 -16.14
C GLU A 169 -0.25 -8.22 -15.56
N LEU A 170 -1.10 -7.36 -14.97
CA LEU A 170 -0.63 -6.15 -14.29
C LEU A 170 0.32 -6.49 -13.14
N MET A 171 -0.07 -7.45 -12.28
CA MET A 171 0.79 -7.90 -11.17
C MET A 171 2.10 -8.47 -11.68
N GLY A 172 2.08 -9.31 -12.73
CA GLY A 172 3.30 -9.81 -13.35
C GLY A 172 4.24 -8.69 -13.83
N THR A 173 3.68 -7.66 -14.46
CA THR A 173 4.44 -6.47 -14.89
C THR A 173 5.07 -5.74 -13.70
N LEU A 174 4.30 -5.52 -12.63
CA LEU A 174 4.77 -4.83 -11.42
C LEU A 174 5.87 -5.61 -10.69
N MET A 175 5.70 -6.94 -10.57
CA MET A 175 6.70 -7.79 -9.95
C MET A 175 8.00 -7.83 -10.76
N ALA A 176 7.91 -7.85 -12.10
CA ALA A 176 9.07 -7.77 -12.97
C ALA A 176 9.81 -6.43 -12.80
N GLU A 177 9.10 -5.30 -12.73
CA GLU A 177 9.70 -3.99 -12.48
C GLU A 177 10.37 -3.91 -11.10
N ALA A 178 9.72 -4.44 -10.05
CA ALA A 178 10.30 -4.49 -8.72
C ALA A 178 11.58 -5.34 -8.69
N ALA A 179 11.55 -6.54 -9.27
CA ALA A 179 12.68 -7.46 -9.27
C ALA A 179 13.86 -6.97 -10.12
N GLN A 180 13.58 -6.39 -11.29
CA GLN A 180 14.63 -6.00 -12.24
C GLN A 180 15.29 -4.67 -11.89
N TYR A 181 14.53 -3.72 -11.34
CA TYR A 181 14.99 -2.35 -11.13
C TYR A 181 15.01 -1.89 -9.68
N GLY A 182 14.58 -2.76 -8.75
CA GLY A 182 14.48 -2.42 -7.34
C GLY A 182 13.44 -1.34 -7.04
N THR A 183 12.45 -1.16 -7.95
CA THR A 183 11.39 -0.17 -7.77
C THR A 183 10.56 -0.51 -6.53
N THR A 184 10.44 0.41 -5.60
CA THR A 184 9.51 0.28 -4.48
C THR A 184 8.09 0.52 -4.98
N ILE A 185 7.16 -0.35 -4.63
CA ILE A 185 5.77 -0.26 -5.10
C ILE A 185 4.85 -0.13 -3.90
N VAL A 186 3.93 0.83 -3.91
CA VAL A 186 2.84 0.94 -2.94
C VAL A 186 1.51 0.90 -3.68
N MET A 187 0.71 -0.13 -3.42
CA MET A 187 -0.60 -0.30 -4.03
C MET A 187 -1.69 -0.21 -2.98
N SER A 188 -2.66 0.69 -3.15
CA SER A 188 -3.84 0.67 -2.31
C SER A 188 -4.85 -0.36 -2.82
N SER A 189 -5.50 -1.05 -1.88
CA SER A 189 -6.67 -1.90 -2.15
C SER A 189 -7.60 -1.92 -0.94
N HIS A 190 -8.85 -2.20 -1.18
CA HIS A 190 -9.82 -2.56 -0.14
C HIS A 190 -10.05 -4.08 -0.08
N VAL A 191 -9.45 -4.86 -0.98
CA VAL A 191 -9.52 -6.33 -1.05
C VAL A 191 -8.15 -6.91 -0.74
N VAL A 192 -8.00 -7.50 0.46
CA VAL A 192 -6.72 -8.02 0.96
C VAL A 192 -6.21 -9.19 0.14
N ALA A 193 -7.12 -10.10 -0.24
CA ALA A 193 -6.78 -11.31 -0.99
C ALA A 193 -6.12 -11.04 -2.36
N GLU A 194 -6.34 -9.87 -2.95
CA GLU A 194 -5.70 -9.49 -4.22
C GLU A 194 -4.20 -9.20 -4.08
N LEU A 195 -3.73 -8.95 -2.87
CA LEU A 195 -2.38 -8.49 -2.59
C LEU A 195 -1.54 -9.49 -1.76
N GLU A 196 -2.18 -10.52 -1.16
CA GLU A 196 -1.54 -11.43 -0.20
C GLU A 196 -0.32 -12.13 -0.78
N ASP A 197 -0.42 -12.63 -2.02
CA ASP A 197 0.66 -13.40 -2.67
C ASP A 197 1.73 -12.54 -3.34
N SER A 198 1.52 -11.22 -3.41
CA SER A 198 2.35 -10.33 -4.23
C SER A 198 3.06 -9.25 -3.42
N CYS A 199 2.65 -9.04 -2.18
CA CYS A 199 3.21 -8.02 -1.32
C CYS A 199 4.03 -8.63 -0.18
N ASP A 200 5.15 -8.02 0.13
CA ASP A 200 5.99 -8.37 1.28
C ASP A 200 5.79 -7.43 2.48
N HIS A 201 5.17 -6.28 2.26
CA HIS A 201 4.96 -5.26 3.28
C HIS A 201 3.50 -4.82 3.38
N LEU A 202 3.05 -4.49 4.59
CA LEU A 202 1.69 -4.01 4.86
C LEU A 202 1.70 -2.64 5.52
N LEU A 203 0.84 -1.75 5.03
CA LEU A 203 0.38 -0.56 5.73
C LEU A 203 -1.14 -0.63 5.87
N LEU A 204 -1.64 -0.89 7.07
CA LEU A 204 -3.08 -0.88 7.37
C LEU A 204 -3.49 0.48 7.93
N VAL A 205 -4.40 1.15 7.22
CA VAL A 205 -4.99 2.43 7.65
C VAL A 205 -6.42 2.20 8.12
N GLY A 206 -6.72 2.63 9.33
CA GLY A 206 -8.05 2.56 9.92
C GLY A 206 -8.36 3.81 10.73
N GLY A 207 -9.49 4.50 10.43
CA GLY A 207 -9.87 5.72 11.13
C GLY A 207 -8.85 6.86 11.01
N GLY A 208 -8.14 6.97 9.89
CA GLY A 208 -7.11 7.97 9.65
C GLY A 208 -5.79 7.72 10.40
N ARG A 209 -5.58 6.54 10.99
CA ARG A 209 -4.37 6.16 11.72
C ARG A 209 -3.75 4.90 11.13
N ILE A 210 -2.43 4.77 11.25
CA ILE A 210 -1.76 3.50 10.95
C ILE A 210 -2.09 2.50 12.07
N ARG A 211 -2.60 1.35 11.69
CA ARG A 211 -2.96 0.26 12.60
C ARG A 211 -1.89 -0.83 12.61
N LEU A 212 -1.40 -1.17 11.41
CA LEU A 212 -0.29 -2.10 11.21
C LEU A 212 0.67 -1.47 10.19
N ALA A 213 1.96 -1.63 10.42
CA ALA A 213 3.01 -1.29 9.45
C ALA A 213 4.21 -2.21 9.64
N GLY A 214 4.64 -2.91 8.59
CA GLY A 214 5.79 -3.81 8.66
C GLY A 214 5.77 -4.91 7.62
N GLU A 215 6.74 -5.80 7.68
CA GLU A 215 6.77 -7.01 6.86
C GLU A 215 5.59 -7.92 7.22
N ILE A 216 4.95 -8.49 6.20
CA ILE A 216 3.73 -9.29 6.39
C ILE A 216 3.99 -10.50 7.27
N ASP A 217 5.11 -11.18 7.04
CA ASP A 217 5.47 -12.37 7.83
C ASP A 217 5.77 -12.04 9.29
N ASP A 218 6.44 -10.92 9.57
CA ASP A 218 6.69 -10.44 10.93
C ASP A 218 5.39 -10.08 11.65
N LEU A 219 4.50 -9.38 10.94
CA LEU A 219 3.20 -9.01 11.49
C LEU A 219 2.36 -10.25 11.80
N ARG A 220 2.35 -11.26 10.93
CA ARG A 220 1.67 -12.54 11.16
C ARG A 220 2.32 -13.33 12.29
N ALA A 221 3.65 -13.38 12.33
CA ALA A 221 4.41 -14.08 13.38
C ALA A 221 4.21 -13.47 14.77
N ALA A 222 3.99 -12.13 14.85
CA ALA A 222 3.70 -11.43 16.10
C ALA A 222 2.30 -11.73 16.65
N HIS A 223 1.43 -12.39 15.88
CA HIS A 223 0.05 -12.66 16.28
C HIS A 223 -0.24 -14.17 16.34
N ARG A 224 -1.25 -14.55 17.11
CA ARG A 224 -1.83 -15.90 17.14
C ARG A 224 -3.34 -15.81 17.06
N ARG A 225 -3.92 -16.61 16.18
CA ARG A 225 -5.33 -16.91 16.21
C ARG A 225 -5.54 -18.08 17.14
N VAL A 226 -6.36 -17.88 18.15
CA VAL A 226 -6.66 -18.91 19.15
C VAL A 226 -8.14 -19.25 19.14
N SER A 227 -8.48 -20.53 19.35
CA SER A 227 -9.86 -20.99 19.48
C SER A 227 -9.97 -22.00 20.60
N GLY A 228 -11.04 -21.87 21.41
CA GLY A 228 -11.31 -22.73 22.55
C GLY A 228 -12.80 -22.70 22.92
N ALA A 229 -13.18 -23.39 23.97
CA ALA A 229 -14.55 -23.31 24.50
C ALA A 229 -14.84 -21.91 25.06
N ALA A 230 -16.09 -21.46 24.98
CA ALA A 230 -16.50 -20.23 25.66
C ALA A 230 -16.30 -20.37 27.17
N GLY A 231 -15.56 -19.42 27.77
CA GLY A 231 -15.16 -19.47 29.18
C GLY A 231 -13.80 -20.10 29.47
N THR A 232 -13.05 -20.56 28.41
CA THR A 232 -11.66 -20.98 28.57
C THR A 232 -10.83 -19.80 29.09
N ALA A 233 -10.15 -19.97 30.23
CA ALA A 233 -9.22 -18.98 30.78
C ALA A 233 -7.88 -18.98 30.05
N GLY A 234 -7.01 -17.98 30.34
CA GLY A 234 -5.61 -17.95 29.89
C GLY A 234 -5.31 -16.93 28.81
N LEU A 235 -6.24 -16.04 28.50
CA LEU A 235 -5.96 -14.88 27.64
C LEU A 235 -5.53 -13.63 28.45
N ASP A 236 -5.71 -13.66 29.76
CA ASP A 236 -5.25 -12.61 30.66
C ASP A 236 -3.71 -12.51 30.60
N GLY A 237 -3.20 -11.32 30.37
CA GLY A 237 -1.75 -11.09 30.19
C GLY A 237 -1.32 -11.05 28.72
N HIS A 238 -2.14 -11.46 27.77
CA HIS A 238 -1.91 -11.27 26.35
C HIS A 238 -2.64 -10.03 25.82
N THR A 239 -2.14 -9.41 24.75
CA THR A 239 -2.88 -8.34 24.09
C THR A 239 -3.95 -8.93 23.18
N VAL A 240 -5.21 -8.86 23.61
CA VAL A 240 -6.34 -9.30 22.78
C VAL A 240 -6.64 -8.21 21.73
N VAL A 241 -6.39 -8.51 20.45
CA VAL A 241 -6.69 -7.62 19.33
C VAL A 241 -8.20 -7.63 19.03
N GLU A 242 -8.78 -8.82 18.89
CA GLU A 242 -10.21 -9.05 18.69
C GLU A 242 -10.60 -10.36 19.35
N SER A 243 -11.81 -10.44 19.90
CA SER A 243 -12.39 -11.70 20.36
C SER A 243 -13.84 -11.80 19.94
N ARG A 244 -14.28 -13.02 19.59
CA ARG A 244 -15.63 -13.31 19.17
C ARG A 244 -16.09 -14.65 19.72
N THR A 245 -17.26 -14.64 20.37
CA THR A 245 -17.93 -15.87 20.81
C THR A 245 -19.04 -16.22 19.81
N THR A 246 -19.02 -17.44 19.30
CA THR A 246 -20.07 -17.98 18.43
C THR A 246 -20.56 -19.30 19.03
N GLY A 247 -21.78 -19.30 19.60
CA GLY A 247 -22.30 -20.42 20.33
C GLY A 247 -21.43 -20.78 21.56
N ARG A 248 -20.83 -21.97 21.54
CA ARG A 248 -19.94 -22.45 22.62
C ARG A 248 -18.45 -22.28 22.32
N GLN A 249 -18.10 -21.62 21.23
CA GLN A 249 -16.73 -21.43 20.81
C GLN A 249 -16.31 -19.96 20.96
N LEU A 250 -15.17 -19.73 21.60
CA LEU A 250 -14.47 -18.45 21.61
C LEU A 250 -13.32 -18.51 20.59
N THR A 251 -13.25 -17.52 19.72
CA THR A 251 -12.11 -17.29 18.82
C THR A 251 -11.53 -15.91 19.10
N ALA A 252 -10.22 -15.80 19.24
CA ALA A 252 -9.57 -14.52 19.43
C ALA A 252 -8.30 -14.40 18.56
N LEU A 253 -7.99 -13.17 18.16
CA LEU A 253 -6.67 -12.80 17.67
C LEU A 253 -5.93 -12.11 18.80
N ILE A 254 -4.75 -12.60 19.14
CA ILE A 254 -3.94 -12.08 20.23
C ILE A 254 -2.51 -11.78 19.78
N ARG A 255 -1.86 -10.87 20.49
CA ARG A 255 -0.38 -10.79 20.51
C ARG A 255 0.09 -11.42 21.82
N PRO A 256 0.75 -12.58 21.73
CA PRO A 256 1.18 -13.30 22.92
C PRO A 256 2.30 -12.52 23.63
N ALA A 257 2.21 -12.40 24.95
CA ALA A 257 3.28 -11.87 25.81
C ALA A 257 4.01 -12.97 26.58
N GLY A 258 3.66 -14.25 26.31
CA GLY A 258 4.23 -15.44 26.94
C GLY A 258 3.53 -16.70 26.48
N PRO A 259 3.75 -17.85 27.15
CA PRO A 259 3.08 -19.11 26.85
C PRO A 259 1.56 -19.01 27.05
N LEU A 260 0.81 -19.56 26.13
CA LEU A 260 -0.65 -19.72 26.28
C LEU A 260 -0.94 -20.79 27.33
N THR A 261 -1.81 -20.46 28.28
CA THR A 261 -2.30 -21.41 29.29
C THR A 261 -3.76 -21.74 29.00
N GLY A 262 -4.17 -22.99 29.24
CA GLY A 262 -5.54 -23.46 28.95
C GLY A 262 -5.62 -24.25 27.66
N ASP A 263 -6.83 -24.76 27.36
CA ASP A 263 -7.07 -25.62 26.18
C ASP A 263 -7.40 -24.77 24.93
N TRP A 264 -6.36 -24.19 24.37
CA TRP A 264 -6.43 -23.37 23.16
C TRP A 264 -5.80 -24.07 21.96
N ARG A 265 -6.52 -24.05 20.84
CA ARG A 265 -5.93 -24.34 19.54
C ARG A 265 -5.37 -23.04 18.97
N ALA A 266 -4.08 -22.96 18.78
CA ALA A 266 -3.38 -21.78 18.26
C ALA A 266 -2.86 -22.02 16.84
N SER A 267 -2.98 -21.02 15.98
CA SER A 267 -2.44 -20.99 14.62
C SER A 267 -1.91 -19.60 14.28
N VAL A 268 -1.05 -19.50 13.27
CA VAL A 268 -0.68 -18.22 12.68
C VAL A 268 -1.88 -17.72 11.88
N PRO A 269 -2.31 -16.45 12.04
CA PRO A 269 -3.42 -15.91 11.28
C PRO A 269 -3.06 -15.74 9.79
N SER A 270 -4.07 -15.79 8.89
CA SER A 270 -3.91 -15.28 7.53
C SER A 270 -3.80 -13.75 7.55
N LEU A 271 -3.34 -13.16 6.43
CA LEU A 271 -3.28 -11.71 6.29
C LEU A 271 -4.70 -11.09 6.42
N GLU A 272 -5.69 -11.73 5.81
CA GLU A 272 -7.07 -11.28 5.89
C GLU A 272 -7.61 -11.31 7.32
N GLU A 273 -7.40 -12.39 8.07
CA GLU A 273 -7.79 -12.49 9.47
C GLU A 273 -7.16 -11.39 10.33
N LEU A 274 -5.87 -11.13 10.11
CA LEU A 274 -5.12 -10.07 10.80
C LEU A 274 -5.70 -8.68 10.52
N VAL A 275 -5.91 -8.36 9.25
CA VAL A 275 -6.47 -7.07 8.81
C VAL A 275 -7.88 -6.88 9.35
N LEU A 276 -8.76 -7.87 9.20
CA LEU A 276 -10.14 -7.79 9.65
C LEU A 276 -10.24 -7.61 11.16
N ALA A 277 -9.41 -8.28 11.95
CA ALA A 277 -9.41 -8.13 13.41
C ALA A 277 -9.06 -6.70 13.83
N HIS A 278 -8.03 -6.10 13.24
CA HIS A 278 -7.65 -4.72 13.54
C HIS A 278 -8.66 -3.68 13.04
N LEU A 279 -9.39 -3.95 11.96
CA LEU A 279 -10.45 -3.07 11.47
C LEU A 279 -11.72 -3.14 12.33
N ARG A 280 -12.06 -4.33 12.86
CA ARG A 280 -13.23 -4.52 13.73
C ARG A 280 -13.03 -3.95 15.13
N ASN A 281 -11.79 -3.90 15.61
CA ASN A 281 -11.45 -3.27 16.88
C ASN A 281 -10.53 -2.06 16.68
N PRO A 282 -11.09 -0.85 16.49
CA PRO A 282 -10.30 0.37 16.35
C PRO A 282 -9.52 0.75 17.62
N GLN A 283 -9.81 0.14 18.76
CA GLN A 283 -9.09 0.38 20.03
C GLN A 283 -7.91 -0.58 20.23
N ALA A 284 -7.79 -1.65 19.42
CA ALA A 284 -6.64 -2.54 19.51
C ALA A 284 -5.33 -1.74 19.36
N PRO A 285 -4.30 -2.03 20.16
CA PRO A 285 -3.02 -1.33 20.06
C PRO A 285 -2.40 -1.53 18.67
N ALA A 286 -2.00 -0.43 18.03
CA ALA A 286 -1.30 -0.49 16.76
C ALA A 286 0.02 -1.28 16.89
N LEU A 287 0.47 -1.87 15.79
CA LEU A 287 1.77 -2.52 15.70
C LEU A 287 2.51 -1.99 14.49
N THR A 288 3.68 -1.41 14.75
CA THR A 288 4.63 -1.01 13.72
C THR A 288 5.90 -1.79 13.98
N THR A 289 6.24 -2.74 13.10
CA THR A 289 7.53 -3.41 13.16
C THR A 289 8.53 -2.48 12.47
N ALA A 290 9.54 -2.01 13.20
CA ALA A 290 10.67 -1.36 12.56
C ALA A 290 11.42 -2.44 11.77
N PRO A 291 11.85 -2.17 10.51
CA PRO A 291 12.80 -3.07 9.87
C PRO A 291 14.01 -3.19 10.79
N ALA A 292 14.50 -4.41 11.01
CA ALA A 292 15.70 -4.64 11.78
C ALA A 292 16.78 -3.70 11.25
N VAL A 293 17.24 -2.79 12.08
CA VAL A 293 18.43 -2.00 11.79
C VAL A 293 19.54 -3.04 11.76
N ALA A 294 20.12 -3.31 10.58
CA ALA A 294 21.39 -3.98 10.54
C ALA A 294 22.33 -3.10 11.37
N GLU A 295 22.71 -3.57 12.55
CA GLU A 295 23.80 -2.96 13.31
C GLU A 295 25.03 -3.04 12.40
N GLU A 296 25.38 -1.93 11.76
CA GLU A 296 26.72 -1.75 11.27
C GLU A 296 27.62 -1.81 12.50
N SER A 297 28.19 -3.00 12.71
CA SER A 297 29.26 -3.22 13.65
C SER A 297 30.40 -2.26 13.29
N ALA A 298 30.55 -1.22 14.09
CA ALA A 298 31.74 -0.39 14.09
C ALA A 298 32.92 -1.28 14.48
N ALA A 299 33.80 -1.53 13.54
CA ALA A 299 35.15 -2.01 13.75
C ALA A 299 36.14 -0.98 13.22
#